data_f95bc6e90638112883c8e62e0648a996
#
_entry.id   f95bc6e90638112883c8e62e0648a996
#
_cell.length_a   1.000
_cell.length_b   1.000
_cell.length_c   1.000
_cell.angle_alpha   90.00
_cell.angle_beta   90.00
_cell.angle_gamma   90.00
#
_symmetry.space_group_name_H-M   'P 1'
#
loop_
_entity.id
_entity.type
_entity.pdbx_description
1 polymer ?
#
loop_
_entity_poly.entity_id
_entity_poly.type
_entity_poly.pdbx_seq_one_letter_code
_entity_poly.pdbx_strand_id
1 'polypeptide(L)'
;MEDSSLWIILDRQKTGTASYIPLLDIPKQILERYRDTEFAGTGGKVFTLQTHVNMNWQLKRIAKAADIDKRLIFHMSRFSFATTVCLTQGVPIESLSQMMGHLSIKTTQIYAEVTRTKINEDMTNLAKTIEGKYDVSNTPTKKRVMKVAFNNE
;
A
#
# COMPACT_ATOMS: atom_id res chain seq x y z
N MET A 1 -25.94 -4.83 13.07
CA MET A 1 -24.70 -4.43 13.79
C MET A 1 -24.14 -3.26 12.99
N GLU A 2 -24.29 -2.03 13.48
CA GLU A 2 -23.59 -0.90 12.85
C GLU A 2 -22.11 -1.07 13.12
N ASP A 3 -21.37 -1.24 12.03
CA ASP A 3 -19.92 -1.28 12.06
C ASP A 3 -19.42 0.11 12.45
N SER A 4 -18.87 0.25 13.67
CA SER A 4 -18.27 1.49 14.18
C SER A 4 -16.94 1.83 13.53
N SER A 5 -16.72 1.41 12.28
CA SER A 5 -15.51 1.72 11.54
C SER A 5 -15.45 3.21 11.17
N LEU A 6 -14.33 3.85 11.50
CA LEU A 6 -14.05 5.23 11.08
C LEU A 6 -13.46 5.19 9.66
N TRP A 7 -13.92 6.13 8.82
CA TRP A 7 -13.49 6.25 7.44
C TRP A 7 -12.96 7.65 7.15
N ILE A 8 -11.90 7.72 6.36
CA ILE A 8 -11.50 8.96 5.72
C ILE A 8 -12.21 9.02 4.37
N ILE A 9 -13.01 10.07 4.19
CA ILE A 9 -13.69 10.36 2.92
C ILE A 9 -13.08 11.64 2.38
N LEU A 10 -12.45 11.58 1.23
CA LEU A 10 -11.76 12.71 0.60
C LEU A 10 -12.23 12.88 -0.84
N ASP A 11 -12.74 14.06 -1.16
CA ASP A 11 -12.98 14.46 -2.53
C ASP A 11 -11.73 15.12 -3.09
N ARG A 12 -11.14 14.50 -4.10
CA ARG A 12 -9.94 15.03 -4.74
C ARG A 12 -10.30 16.21 -5.63
N GLN A 13 -9.90 17.41 -5.23
CA GLN A 13 -10.10 18.63 -6.01
C GLN A 13 -9.56 18.54 -7.45
N LYS A 14 -8.45 17.82 -7.65
CA LYS A 14 -7.80 17.71 -8.96
C LYS A 14 -8.48 16.72 -9.92
N THR A 15 -9.18 15.71 -9.42
CA THR A 15 -9.74 14.63 -10.25
C THR A 15 -11.24 14.43 -10.06
N GLY A 16 -11.86 15.11 -9.10
CA GLY A 16 -13.26 14.92 -8.74
C GLY A 16 -13.60 13.52 -8.20
N THR A 17 -12.58 12.70 -7.91
CA THR A 17 -12.77 11.30 -7.47
C THR A 17 -12.82 11.26 -5.95
N ALA A 18 -13.87 10.68 -5.40
CA ALA A 18 -13.95 10.37 -3.98
C ALA A 18 -13.02 9.19 -3.64
N SER A 19 -12.29 9.32 -2.54
CA SER A 19 -11.48 8.25 -1.94
C SER A 19 -12.06 7.85 -0.61
N TYR A 20 -12.28 6.56 -0.41
CA TYR A 20 -12.80 5.97 0.82
C TYR A 20 -11.72 5.09 1.43
N ILE A 21 -11.24 5.45 2.62
CA ILE A 21 -10.14 4.74 3.28
C ILE A 21 -10.59 4.38 4.70
N PRO A 22 -10.75 3.10 5.02
CA PRO A 22 -11.06 2.69 6.39
C PRO A 22 -9.85 2.96 7.28
N LEU A 23 -10.09 3.54 8.45
CA LEU A 23 -9.05 3.81 9.43
C LEU A 23 -8.69 2.53 10.17
N LEU A 24 -7.45 2.10 10.00
CA LEU A 24 -6.84 1.04 10.80
C LEU A 24 -6.58 1.53 12.24
N ASP A 25 -6.23 0.63 13.14
CA ASP A 25 -6.06 0.98 14.55
C ASP A 25 -4.89 1.94 14.82
N ILE A 26 -3.78 1.82 14.09
CA ILE A 26 -2.64 2.73 14.26
C ILE A 26 -3.03 4.18 13.94
N PRO A 27 -3.64 4.51 12.80
CA PRO A 27 -4.18 5.85 12.55
C PRO A 27 -5.17 6.34 13.61
N LYS A 28 -6.06 5.46 14.12
CA LYS A 28 -6.99 5.82 15.21
C LYS A 28 -6.24 6.24 16.48
N GLN A 29 -5.22 5.47 16.88
CA GLN A 29 -4.36 5.78 18.03
C GLN A 29 -3.62 7.11 17.84
N ILE A 30 -3.14 7.40 16.63
CA ILE A 30 -2.50 8.67 16.30
C ILE A 30 -3.49 9.82 16.45
N LEU A 31 -4.70 9.69 15.90
CA LEU A 31 -5.74 10.71 16.04
C LEU A 31 -6.07 10.99 17.50
N GLU A 32 -6.25 9.95 18.30
CA GLU A 32 -6.54 10.08 19.72
C GLU A 32 -5.39 10.75 20.49
N ARG A 33 -4.15 10.33 20.22
CA ARG A 33 -2.94 10.90 20.86
C ARG A 33 -2.77 12.40 20.62
N TYR A 34 -3.19 12.89 19.46
CA TYR A 34 -2.99 14.29 19.07
C TYR A 34 -4.25 15.14 19.17
N ARG A 35 -5.38 14.59 19.61
CA ARG A 35 -6.68 15.26 19.69
C ARG A 35 -6.65 16.58 20.47
N ASP A 36 -6.00 16.56 21.64
CA ASP A 36 -5.99 17.68 22.57
C ASP A 36 -4.59 18.35 22.68
N THR A 37 -3.82 18.27 21.61
CA THR A 37 -2.47 18.87 21.54
C THR A 37 -2.47 20.12 20.67
N GLU A 38 -1.37 20.89 20.72
CA GLU A 38 -1.12 22.03 19.83
C GLU A 38 -1.10 21.65 18.33
N PHE A 39 -0.93 20.35 18.03
CA PHE A 39 -0.97 19.82 16.67
C PHE A 39 -2.36 19.48 16.19
N ALA A 40 -3.38 19.53 17.06
CA ALA A 40 -4.76 19.37 16.66
C ALA A 40 -5.16 20.48 15.69
N GLY A 41 -5.82 20.09 14.61
CA GLY A 41 -6.26 21.04 13.60
C GLY A 41 -7.44 21.88 14.06
N THR A 42 -7.50 23.10 13.57
CA THR A 42 -8.64 24.00 13.75
C THR A 42 -9.36 24.20 12.42
N GLY A 43 -10.61 24.65 12.46
CA GLY A 43 -11.37 24.97 11.25
C GLY A 43 -11.64 23.78 10.34
N GLY A 44 -11.93 22.60 10.91
CA GLY A 44 -12.23 21.38 10.17
C GLY A 44 -11.00 20.59 9.68
N LYS A 45 -9.81 20.98 10.05
CA LYS A 45 -8.58 20.23 9.78
C LYS A 45 -8.32 19.23 10.90
N VAL A 46 -7.82 18.04 10.55
CA VAL A 46 -7.45 17.00 11.52
C VAL A 46 -6.15 17.37 12.26
N PHE A 47 -5.19 17.90 11.52
CA PHE A 47 -3.89 18.34 12.09
C PHE A 47 -3.51 19.73 11.59
N THR A 48 -2.80 20.47 12.44
CA THR A 48 -2.08 21.68 12.01
C THR A 48 -0.78 21.28 11.34
N LEU A 49 -0.78 21.26 10.02
CA LEU A 49 0.42 20.90 9.24
C LEU A 49 1.13 22.14 8.76
N GLN A 50 2.46 22.07 8.77
CA GLN A 50 3.33 23.07 8.17
C GLN A 50 3.26 22.99 6.63
N THR A 51 3.83 24.01 5.96
CA THR A 51 3.95 23.99 4.50
C THR A 51 4.79 22.82 4.02
N HIS A 52 4.53 22.33 2.79
CA HIS A 52 5.32 21.26 2.17
C HIS A 52 6.82 21.57 2.12
N VAL A 53 7.19 22.84 1.93
CA VAL A 53 8.59 23.28 1.92
C VAL A 53 9.23 23.05 3.28
N ASN A 54 8.54 23.46 4.36
CA ASN A 54 9.06 23.29 5.69
C ASN A 54 9.10 21.83 6.13
N MET A 55 8.08 21.02 5.80
CA MET A 55 8.11 19.58 6.06
C MET A 55 9.30 18.90 5.37
N ASN A 56 9.57 19.22 4.11
CA ASN A 56 10.70 18.66 3.38
C ASN A 56 12.04 19.12 3.97
N TRP A 57 12.12 20.36 4.48
CA TRP A 57 13.31 20.85 5.16
C TRP A 57 13.56 20.09 6.47
N GLN A 58 12.53 19.84 7.28
CA GLN A 58 12.63 19.03 8.49
C GLN A 58 13.05 17.60 8.19
N LEU A 59 12.46 16.95 7.14
CA LEU A 59 12.85 15.62 6.71
C LEU A 59 14.32 15.54 6.30
N LYS A 60 14.84 16.57 5.62
CA LYS A 60 16.26 16.66 5.28
C LYS A 60 17.16 16.70 6.54
N ARG A 61 16.74 17.44 7.58
CA ARG A 61 17.47 17.49 8.87
C ARG A 61 17.45 16.13 9.56
N ILE A 62 16.30 15.46 9.59
CA ILE A 62 16.15 14.13 10.18
C ILE A 62 17.02 13.12 9.42
N ALA A 63 16.99 13.11 8.09
CA ALA A 63 17.83 12.25 7.28
C ALA A 63 19.32 12.42 7.60
N LYS A 64 19.78 13.68 7.67
CA LYS A 64 21.17 13.99 8.04
C LYS A 64 21.53 13.53 9.46
N ALA A 65 20.64 13.72 10.43
CA ALA A 65 20.86 13.31 11.81
C ALA A 65 20.88 11.77 11.99
N ALA A 66 20.17 11.06 11.13
CA ALA A 66 20.09 9.60 11.12
C ALA A 66 21.09 8.91 10.15
N ASP A 67 22.01 9.68 9.57
CA ASP A 67 22.99 9.21 8.57
C ASP A 67 22.33 8.48 7.38
N ILE A 68 21.17 8.97 6.95
CA ILE A 68 20.44 8.43 5.78
C ILE A 68 20.87 9.19 4.53
N ASP A 69 21.68 8.56 3.68
CA ASP A 69 22.13 9.12 2.40
C ASP A 69 21.06 8.97 1.28
N LYS A 70 19.82 9.32 1.60
CA LYS A 70 18.72 9.38 0.65
C LYS A 70 17.97 10.69 0.79
N ARG A 71 17.56 11.25 -0.36
CA ARG A 71 16.71 12.43 -0.35
C ARG A 71 15.31 12.06 0.15
N LEU A 72 15.00 12.34 1.40
CA LEU A 72 13.66 12.19 1.95
C LEU A 72 12.80 13.41 1.61
N ILE A 73 11.61 13.16 1.06
CA ILE A 73 10.58 14.17 0.80
C ILE A 73 9.23 13.67 1.29
N PHE A 74 8.35 14.58 1.68
CA PHE A 74 7.04 14.23 2.25
C PHE A 74 6.21 13.34 1.30
N HIS A 75 6.30 13.56 -0.01
CA HIS A 75 5.58 12.75 -0.98
C HIS A 75 5.98 11.26 -0.99
N MET A 76 7.17 10.93 -0.50
CA MET A 76 7.61 9.53 -0.39
C MET A 76 6.77 8.73 0.61
N SER A 77 6.12 9.37 1.58
CA SER A 77 5.20 8.70 2.51
C SER A 77 4.06 8.01 1.76
N ARG A 78 3.58 8.64 0.68
CA ARG A 78 2.54 8.06 -0.19
C ARG A 78 3.06 6.82 -0.93
N PHE A 79 4.32 6.84 -1.38
CA PHE A 79 4.98 5.69 -2.00
C PHE A 79 5.14 4.55 -0.99
N SER A 80 5.65 4.84 0.21
CA SER A 80 5.82 3.86 1.28
C SER A 80 4.50 3.25 1.73
N PHE A 81 3.42 4.05 1.84
CA PHE A 81 2.10 3.53 2.13
C PHE A 81 1.64 2.55 1.05
N ALA A 82 1.75 2.93 -0.23
CA ALA A 82 1.33 2.08 -1.33
C ALA A 82 2.11 0.76 -1.39
N THR A 83 3.44 0.82 -1.28
CA THR A 83 4.31 -0.37 -1.42
C THR A 83 4.35 -1.21 -0.15
N THR A 84 4.77 -0.61 0.97
CA THR A 84 5.10 -1.34 2.20
C THR A 84 3.86 -1.67 3.03
N VAL A 85 2.90 -0.73 3.11
CA VAL A 85 1.71 -0.94 3.96
C VAL A 85 0.61 -1.69 3.21
N CYS A 86 0.44 -1.44 1.90
CA CYS A 86 -0.64 -2.06 1.13
C CYS A 86 -0.18 -3.26 0.30
N LEU A 87 0.61 -3.02 -0.75
CA LEU A 87 0.91 -4.07 -1.74
C LEU A 87 1.70 -5.25 -1.14
N THR A 88 2.69 -4.98 -0.29
CA THR A 88 3.46 -6.05 0.38
C THR A 88 2.58 -6.89 1.31
N GLN A 89 1.53 -6.30 1.87
CA GLN A 89 0.57 -7.01 2.73
C GLN A 89 -0.61 -7.63 1.95
N GLY A 90 -0.55 -7.66 0.63
CA GLY A 90 -1.52 -8.34 -0.21
C GLY A 90 -2.77 -7.54 -0.55
N VAL A 91 -2.82 -6.24 -0.28
CA VAL A 91 -3.93 -5.39 -0.74
C VAL A 91 -3.95 -5.37 -2.27
N PRO A 92 -5.09 -5.71 -2.92
CA PRO A 92 -5.21 -5.67 -4.36
C PRO A 92 -4.93 -4.27 -4.92
N ILE A 93 -4.28 -4.22 -6.10
CA ILE A 93 -3.90 -2.94 -6.71
C ILE A 93 -5.12 -2.08 -7.09
N GLU A 94 -6.26 -2.71 -7.38
CA GLU A 94 -7.53 -2.05 -7.65
C GLU A 94 -8.03 -1.30 -6.41
N SER A 95 -8.03 -1.96 -5.27
CA SER A 95 -8.40 -1.36 -3.98
C SER A 95 -7.46 -0.21 -3.63
N LEU A 96 -6.15 -0.42 -3.80
CA LEU A 96 -5.16 0.62 -3.59
C LEU A 96 -5.39 1.82 -4.53
N SER A 97 -5.73 1.57 -5.80
CA SER A 97 -6.01 2.63 -6.78
C SER A 97 -7.17 3.51 -6.33
N GLN A 98 -8.24 2.92 -5.82
CA GLN A 98 -9.39 3.65 -5.27
C GLN A 98 -9.01 4.43 -4.01
N MET A 99 -8.32 3.80 -3.05
CA MET A 99 -7.84 4.48 -1.83
C MET A 99 -6.94 5.66 -2.15
N MET A 100 -6.11 5.53 -3.19
CA MET A 100 -5.24 6.59 -3.68
C MET A 100 -5.98 7.64 -4.52
N GLY A 101 -7.25 7.43 -4.87
CA GLY A 101 -8.07 8.30 -5.71
C GLY A 101 -7.49 8.46 -7.11
N HIS A 102 -6.96 7.42 -7.71
CA HIS A 102 -6.47 7.46 -9.08
C HIS A 102 -7.61 7.18 -10.07
N LEU A 103 -7.71 7.97 -11.12
CA LEU A 103 -8.65 7.74 -12.22
C LEU A 103 -8.31 6.51 -13.07
N SER A 104 -7.03 6.16 -13.11
CA SER A 104 -6.54 5.03 -13.87
C SER A 104 -5.62 4.17 -13.02
N ILE A 105 -5.83 2.86 -13.06
CA ILE A 105 -5.00 1.87 -12.39
C ILE A 105 -3.53 1.94 -12.86
N LYS A 106 -3.29 2.38 -14.09
CA LYS A 106 -1.93 2.59 -14.62
C LYS A 106 -1.10 3.53 -13.74
N THR A 107 -1.75 4.53 -13.12
CA THR A 107 -1.07 5.43 -12.18
C THR A 107 -0.64 4.71 -10.90
N THR A 108 -1.33 3.64 -10.52
CA THR A 108 -1.01 2.83 -9.33
C THR A 108 0.04 1.76 -9.66
N GLN A 109 0.10 1.31 -10.90
CA GLN A 109 1.05 0.28 -11.34
C GLN A 109 2.52 0.69 -11.15
N ILE A 110 2.83 1.98 -11.10
CA ILE A 110 4.18 2.48 -10.75
C ILE A 110 4.67 2.00 -9.38
N TYR A 111 3.75 1.63 -8.47
CA TYR A 111 4.06 1.11 -7.15
C TYR A 111 4.15 -0.43 -7.12
N ALA A 112 3.65 -1.10 -8.16
CA ALA A 112 3.53 -2.55 -8.23
C ALA A 112 4.73 -3.16 -8.96
N GLU A 113 5.89 -3.15 -8.34
CA GLU A 113 7.02 -3.96 -8.80
C GLU A 113 6.80 -5.39 -8.32
N VAL A 114 6.37 -6.27 -9.25
CA VAL A 114 6.18 -7.69 -8.95
C VAL A 114 7.54 -8.38 -8.93
N THR A 115 8.05 -8.65 -7.73
CA THR A 115 9.30 -9.38 -7.56
C THR A 115 9.09 -10.90 -7.72
N ARG A 116 10.16 -11.64 -8.08
CA ARG A 116 10.14 -13.12 -8.10
C ARG A 116 9.74 -13.69 -6.74
N THR A 117 10.17 -13.06 -5.66
CA THR A 117 9.81 -13.43 -4.29
C THR A 117 8.30 -13.37 -4.09
N LYS A 118 7.66 -12.27 -4.50
CA LYS A 118 6.20 -12.12 -4.39
C LYS A 118 5.45 -13.17 -5.21
N ILE A 119 5.90 -13.46 -6.43
CA ILE A 119 5.31 -14.53 -7.26
C ILE A 119 5.39 -15.87 -6.53
N ASN A 120 6.54 -16.19 -5.95
CA ASN A 120 6.73 -17.44 -5.23
C ASN A 120 5.83 -17.54 -3.97
N GLU A 121 5.72 -16.47 -3.22
CA GLU A 121 4.81 -16.39 -2.05
C GLU A 121 3.35 -16.60 -2.46
N ASP A 122 2.89 -15.91 -3.49
CA ASP A 122 1.51 -16.01 -3.99
C ASP A 122 1.21 -17.42 -4.49
N MET A 123 2.14 -18.05 -5.23
CA MET A 123 2.00 -19.42 -5.69
C MET A 123 2.04 -20.44 -4.54
N THR A 124 2.84 -20.20 -3.50
CA THR A 124 2.87 -21.04 -2.31
C THR A 124 1.54 -20.96 -1.54
N ASN A 125 0.98 -19.77 -1.40
CA ASN A 125 -0.32 -19.56 -0.76
C ASN A 125 -1.46 -20.20 -1.57
N LEU A 126 -1.41 -20.05 -2.88
CA LEU A 126 -2.36 -20.73 -3.79
C LEU A 126 -2.28 -22.25 -3.61
N ALA A 127 -1.08 -22.83 -3.63
CA ALA A 127 -0.89 -24.27 -3.45
C ALA A 127 -1.54 -24.77 -2.16
N LYS A 128 -1.33 -24.08 -1.03
CA LYS A 128 -2.00 -24.40 0.25
C LYS A 128 -3.52 -24.32 0.17
N THR A 129 -4.04 -23.33 -0.58
CA THR A 129 -5.48 -23.09 -0.69
C THR A 129 -6.19 -24.17 -1.53
N ILE A 130 -5.50 -24.74 -2.52
CA ILE A 130 -6.04 -25.77 -3.42
C ILE A 130 -5.65 -27.19 -2.99
N GLU A 131 -4.80 -27.34 -1.99
CA GLU A 131 -4.39 -28.65 -1.46
C GLU A 131 -5.62 -29.47 -1.04
N GLY A 132 -5.72 -30.68 -1.55
CA GLY A 132 -6.86 -31.58 -1.31
C GLY A 132 -8.17 -31.22 -2.03
N LYS A 133 -8.24 -30.08 -2.76
CA LYS A 133 -9.43 -29.72 -3.54
C LYS A 133 -9.48 -30.36 -4.91
N TYR A 134 -8.31 -30.70 -5.44
CA TYR A 134 -8.16 -31.29 -6.78
C TYR A 134 -7.30 -32.54 -6.67
N ASP A 135 -7.87 -33.69 -7.00
CA ASP A 135 -7.15 -34.96 -7.04
C ASP A 135 -6.96 -35.38 -8.51
N VAL A 136 -5.72 -35.56 -8.91
CA VAL A 136 -5.32 -36.03 -10.25
C VAL A 136 -4.77 -37.47 -10.22
N SER A 137 -5.01 -38.21 -9.14
CA SER A 137 -4.46 -39.56 -8.90
C SER A 137 -4.94 -40.60 -9.93
N ASN A 138 -6.02 -40.34 -10.68
CA ASN A 138 -6.57 -41.26 -11.70
C ASN A 138 -6.07 -41.04 -13.12
N THR A 139 -5.08 -40.13 -13.33
CA THR A 139 -4.52 -39.95 -14.68
C THR A 139 -3.25 -40.79 -14.82
N PRO A 140 -3.19 -41.74 -15.80
CA PRO A 140 -1.96 -42.53 -16.00
C PRO A 140 -0.80 -41.63 -16.36
N THR A 141 0.16 -41.54 -15.47
CA THR A 141 1.33 -40.66 -15.58
C THR A 141 2.29 -41.21 -16.65
N LYS A 142 2.13 -40.82 -17.90
CA LYS A 142 3.25 -40.85 -18.85
C LYS A 142 4.25 -39.77 -18.39
N LYS A 143 5.40 -40.16 -17.87
CA LYS A 143 6.51 -39.26 -17.53
C LYS A 143 6.93 -38.49 -18.79
N ARG A 144 6.39 -37.32 -18.99
CA ARG A 144 6.81 -36.38 -20.02
C ARG A 144 7.70 -35.34 -19.32
N VAL A 145 9.00 -35.48 -19.47
CA VAL A 145 9.94 -34.45 -19.02
C VAL A 145 9.74 -33.24 -19.93
N MET A 146 9.03 -32.23 -19.46
CA MET A 146 9.01 -30.94 -20.13
C MET A 146 10.33 -30.23 -19.88
N LYS A 147 11.16 -30.14 -20.92
CA LYS A 147 12.28 -29.18 -20.93
C LYS A 147 11.70 -27.80 -21.23
N VAL A 148 11.61 -26.94 -20.22
CA VAL A 148 11.32 -25.53 -20.44
C VAL A 148 12.61 -24.85 -20.83
N ALA A 149 12.73 -24.49 -22.11
CA ALA A 149 13.85 -23.67 -22.57
C ALA A 149 13.59 -22.21 -22.13
N PHE A 150 14.46 -21.67 -21.31
CA PHE A 150 14.49 -20.24 -21.04
C PHE A 150 15.31 -19.59 -22.15
N ASN A 151 14.67 -18.86 -23.05
CA ASN A 151 15.38 -17.91 -23.91
C ASN A 151 15.75 -16.71 -23.04
N ASN A 152 17.04 -16.54 -22.75
CA ASN A 152 17.59 -15.30 -22.26
C ASN A 152 17.76 -14.38 -23.48
N GLU A 153 16.89 -13.37 -23.60
CA GLU A 153 17.16 -12.13 -24.32
C GLU A 153 17.17 -10.98 -23.31
#